data_aef48172fc6cb210ac6b098af0107b5f
#
_entry.id   aef48172fc6cb210ac6b098af0107b5f
#
_cell.length_a   1.000
_cell.length_b   1.000
_cell.length_c   1.000
_cell.angle_alpha   90.00
_cell.angle_beta   90.00
_cell.angle_gamma   90.00
#
_symmetry.space_group_name_H-M   'P 1'
#
loop_
_entity.id
_entity.type
_entity.pdbx_description
1 polymer ?
#
loop_
_entity_poly.entity_id
_entity_poly.type
_entity_poly.pdbx_seq_one_letter_code
_entity_poly.pdbx_strand_id
1 'polypeptide(L)'
;DRSLVGSEMCIRDSFKRNKTDVKGIVERIEYDPNRTSFIALVKYEDGDKSYILAPQRLKISDTIVSSASSDIKPGNAMPFSGMPIGTIVHNVELKKGKGGQIARAAGSYAQFVGRDGDYAQLRLSSGEMRLVRQECMATVGAVSNPDNSNQNLGKAGRNRNKGIRPSVRGVVMNPIDHPHGGGEGRTSGGRHPVTPWGKPTKGARTRINKSTDKYILRSRHYKKGRK
;
A
#
# COMPACT_ATOMS: atom_id res chain seq x y z
N ASP A 1 1.31 -28.91 17.04
CA ASP A 1 1.25 -27.42 17.00
C ASP A 1 1.77 -26.76 15.74
N ARG A 2 2.41 -27.50 14.84
CA ARG A 2 2.81 -26.95 13.52
C ARG A 2 1.63 -26.62 12.61
N SER A 3 0.47 -27.27 12.80
CA SER A 3 -0.73 -26.98 12.02
C SER A 3 -1.38 -25.63 12.38
N LEU A 4 -1.31 -25.21 13.64
CA LEU A 4 -1.85 -23.94 14.11
C LEU A 4 -1.04 -22.74 13.57
N VAL A 5 0.30 -22.87 13.52
CA VAL A 5 1.17 -21.82 12.96
C VAL A 5 0.89 -21.60 11.46
N GLY A 6 0.68 -22.67 10.70
CA GLY A 6 0.31 -22.57 9.28
C GLY A 6 -1.07 -21.94 9.06
N SER A 7 -2.04 -22.27 9.90
CA SER A 7 -3.39 -21.69 9.86
C SER A 7 -3.39 -20.22 10.21
N GLU A 8 -2.67 -19.79 11.24
CA GLU A 8 -2.55 -18.37 11.59
C GLU A 8 -1.84 -17.54 10.51
N MET A 9 -0.81 -18.07 9.87
CA MET A 9 -0.15 -17.39 8.75
C MET A 9 -1.12 -17.20 7.56
N CYS A 10 -1.90 -18.21 7.21
CA CYS A 10 -2.92 -18.10 6.15
C CYS A 10 -4.00 -17.06 6.49
N ILE A 11 -4.43 -16.99 7.75
CA ILE A 11 -5.39 -16.00 8.23
C ILE A 11 -4.81 -14.59 8.13
N ARG A 12 -3.53 -14.39 8.47
CA ARG A 12 -2.86 -13.09 8.42
C ARG A 12 -2.68 -12.55 7.00
N ASP A 13 -2.50 -13.40 6.01
CA ASP A 13 -2.26 -12.97 4.62
C ASP A 13 -3.52 -12.63 3.84
N SER A 14 -4.67 -13.12 4.28
CA SER A 14 -5.95 -12.89 3.61
C SER A 14 -6.67 -11.68 4.19
N PHE A 15 -6.41 -10.47 3.66
CA PHE A 15 -7.15 -9.25 4.02
C PHE A 15 -8.39 -9.04 3.16
N LYS A 16 -8.99 -10.11 2.67
CA LYS A 16 -10.26 -10.07 1.95
C LYS A 16 -11.39 -9.85 2.93
N ARG A 17 -12.33 -8.99 2.55
CA ARG A 17 -13.52 -8.68 3.34
C ARG A 17 -14.72 -9.50 2.82
N ASN A 18 -14.60 -10.83 2.85
CA ASN A 18 -15.59 -11.75 2.26
C ASN A 18 -16.87 -11.88 3.09
N LYS A 19 -16.83 -11.58 4.40
CA LYS A 19 -17.98 -11.63 5.28
C LYS A 19 -18.79 -10.35 5.13
N THR A 20 -19.88 -10.44 4.38
CA THR A 20 -20.81 -9.32 4.16
C THR A 20 -21.95 -9.39 5.16
N ASP A 21 -22.37 -8.22 5.66
CA ASP A 21 -23.51 -8.03 6.56
C ASP A 21 -23.39 -8.72 7.94
N VAL A 22 -22.19 -9.21 8.29
CA VAL A 22 -21.87 -9.78 9.60
C VAL A 22 -21.08 -8.76 10.41
N LYS A 23 -21.52 -8.50 11.64
CA LYS A 23 -20.79 -7.64 12.57
C LYS A 23 -19.58 -8.37 13.13
N GLY A 24 -18.45 -7.67 13.20
CA GLY A 24 -17.25 -8.13 13.84
C GLY A 24 -16.78 -7.16 14.91
N ILE A 25 -16.24 -7.65 16.00
CA ILE A 25 -15.66 -6.86 17.09
C ILE A 25 -14.16 -6.99 17.05
N VAL A 26 -13.46 -5.88 17.14
CA VAL A 26 -11.99 -5.84 17.22
C VAL A 26 -11.54 -6.40 18.57
N GLU A 27 -10.91 -7.57 18.55
CA GLU A 27 -10.43 -8.25 19.75
C GLU A 27 -9.10 -7.65 20.23
N ARG A 28 -8.15 -7.45 19.29
CA ARG A 28 -6.83 -6.89 19.57
C ARG A 28 -6.17 -6.32 18.32
N ILE A 29 -5.18 -5.43 18.53
CA ILE A 29 -4.34 -4.87 17.47
C ILE A 29 -2.94 -5.47 17.63
N GLU A 30 -2.36 -5.95 16.51
CA GLU A 30 -1.11 -6.69 16.52
C GLU A 30 -0.07 -6.08 15.58
N TYR A 31 1.19 -6.35 15.89
CA TYR A 31 2.32 -6.10 15.00
C TYR A 31 2.44 -7.23 13.97
N ASP A 32 2.67 -6.89 12.71
CA ASP A 32 2.95 -7.84 11.64
C ASP A 32 4.33 -7.55 11.05
N PRO A 33 5.29 -8.49 11.14
CA PRO A 33 6.64 -8.28 10.61
C PRO A 33 6.68 -8.19 9.06
N ASN A 34 5.64 -8.67 8.36
CA ASN A 34 5.57 -8.67 6.90
C ASN A 34 5.17 -7.32 6.31
N ARG A 35 4.70 -6.39 7.15
CA ARG A 35 4.21 -5.08 6.70
C ARG A 35 4.55 -3.98 7.70
N THR A 36 4.43 -2.75 7.23
CA THR A 36 4.73 -1.56 8.02
C THR A 36 3.54 -1.07 8.86
N SER A 37 2.32 -1.52 8.52
CA SER A 37 1.08 -1.21 9.23
C SER A 37 0.78 -2.22 10.33
N PHE A 38 0.00 -1.83 11.34
CA PHE A 38 -0.60 -2.77 12.27
C PHE A 38 -1.75 -3.54 11.62
N ILE A 39 -2.07 -4.69 12.18
CA ILE A 39 -3.22 -5.51 11.84
C ILE A 39 -4.16 -5.62 13.05
N ALA A 40 -5.43 -5.84 12.80
CA ALA A 40 -6.42 -6.03 13.85
C ALA A 40 -7.07 -7.41 13.69
N LEU A 41 -7.11 -8.18 14.78
CA LEU A 41 -7.86 -9.42 14.86
C LEU A 41 -9.32 -9.07 15.15
N VAL A 42 -10.20 -9.54 14.31
CA VAL A 42 -11.64 -9.34 14.39
C VAL A 42 -12.33 -10.65 14.63
N LYS A 43 -13.18 -10.70 15.65
CA LYS A 43 -14.08 -11.81 15.94
C LYS A 43 -15.47 -11.45 15.43
N TYR A 44 -16.00 -12.27 14.52
CA TYR A 44 -17.36 -12.11 13.98
C TYR A 44 -18.41 -12.79 14.84
N GLU A 45 -19.66 -12.38 14.70
CA GLU A 45 -20.81 -12.95 15.45
C GLU A 45 -20.99 -14.45 15.19
N ASP A 46 -20.58 -14.93 14.02
CA ASP A 46 -20.57 -16.38 13.66
C ASP A 46 -19.44 -17.19 14.30
N GLY A 47 -18.63 -16.57 15.15
CA GLY A 47 -17.51 -17.19 15.85
C GLY A 47 -16.19 -17.22 15.09
N ASP A 48 -16.20 -16.92 13.79
CA ASP A 48 -14.98 -16.90 12.98
C ASP A 48 -14.12 -15.70 13.32
N LYS A 49 -12.80 -15.87 13.14
CA LYS A 49 -11.81 -14.82 13.31
C LYS A 49 -11.10 -14.53 11.99
N SER A 50 -10.86 -13.24 11.70
CA SER A 50 -10.02 -12.84 10.58
C SER A 50 -9.19 -11.60 10.91
N TYR A 51 -8.07 -11.44 10.19
CA TYR A 51 -7.27 -10.24 10.29
C TYR A 51 -7.67 -9.22 9.24
N ILE A 52 -7.67 -7.96 9.65
CA ILE A 52 -7.82 -6.81 8.77
C ILE A 52 -6.63 -5.88 8.93
N LEU A 53 -6.37 -5.04 7.92
CA LEU A 53 -5.46 -3.91 8.09
C LEU A 53 -6.09 -2.94 9.08
N ALA A 54 -5.38 -2.63 10.16
CA ALA A 54 -5.88 -1.69 11.15
C ALA A 54 -5.87 -0.26 10.57
N PRO A 55 -7.00 0.43 10.47
CA PRO A 55 -7.03 1.85 10.15
C PRO A 55 -6.56 2.69 11.33
N GLN A 56 -6.23 3.95 11.04
CA GLN A 56 -6.00 4.94 12.09
C GLN A 56 -7.25 5.09 12.95
N ARG A 57 -7.04 5.31 14.25
CA ARG A 57 -8.10 5.55 15.25
C ARG A 57 -9.00 4.34 15.55
N LEU A 58 -8.69 3.16 15.01
CA LEU A 58 -9.38 1.93 15.41
C LEU A 58 -8.97 1.56 16.83
N LYS A 59 -9.96 1.22 17.67
CA LYS A 59 -9.74 0.78 19.06
C LYS A 59 -10.17 -0.67 19.25
N ILE A 60 -9.69 -1.26 20.33
CA ILE A 60 -10.19 -2.56 20.80
C ILE A 60 -11.66 -2.38 21.20
N SER A 61 -12.48 -3.39 20.93
CA SER A 61 -13.94 -3.41 21.11
C SER A 61 -14.73 -2.58 20.10
N ASP A 62 -14.10 -1.89 19.14
CA ASP A 62 -14.84 -1.26 18.04
C ASP A 62 -15.55 -2.30 17.19
N THR A 63 -16.79 -1.97 16.77
CA THR A 63 -17.56 -2.82 15.87
C THR A 63 -17.30 -2.41 14.44
N ILE A 64 -17.03 -3.40 13.58
CA ILE A 64 -16.82 -3.22 12.15
C ILE A 64 -17.76 -4.09 11.33
N VAL A 65 -18.14 -3.59 10.17
CA VAL A 65 -19.05 -4.28 9.23
C VAL A 65 -18.50 -4.13 7.81
N SER A 66 -18.70 -5.17 7.00
CA SER A 66 -18.54 -5.10 5.54
C SER A 66 -19.92 -5.24 4.92
N SER A 67 -20.45 -4.16 4.35
CA SER A 67 -21.80 -4.16 3.78
C SER A 67 -21.89 -3.23 2.57
N ALA A 68 -22.89 -3.42 1.74
CA ALA A 68 -23.16 -2.53 0.61
C ALA A 68 -23.50 -1.10 1.06
N SER A 69 -24.11 -0.95 2.25
CA SER A 69 -24.48 0.34 2.85
C SER A 69 -24.16 0.32 4.33
N SER A 70 -22.90 0.53 4.70
CA SER A 70 -22.48 0.66 6.09
C SER A 70 -22.21 2.11 6.47
N ASP A 71 -22.20 2.42 7.77
CA ASP A 71 -21.77 3.73 8.28
C ASP A 71 -20.33 4.04 7.87
N ILE A 72 -20.03 5.33 7.69
CA ILE A 72 -18.68 5.82 7.37
C ILE A 72 -17.83 5.87 8.65
N LYS A 73 -17.54 4.69 9.19
CA LYS A 73 -16.66 4.52 10.36
C LYS A 73 -15.34 3.88 9.93
N PRO A 74 -14.21 4.27 10.54
CA PRO A 74 -12.92 3.63 10.26
C PRO A 74 -13.00 2.11 10.48
N GLY A 75 -12.56 1.32 9.48
CA GLY A 75 -12.62 -0.14 9.54
C GLY A 75 -13.80 -0.77 8.82
N ASN A 76 -14.89 -0.04 8.60
CA ASN A 76 -15.99 -0.53 7.77
C ASN A 76 -15.57 -0.63 6.30
N ALA A 77 -16.05 -1.65 5.61
CA ALA A 77 -15.77 -1.86 4.19
C ALA A 77 -17.06 -1.84 3.38
N MET A 78 -17.03 -1.14 2.25
CA MET A 78 -18.15 -1.05 1.34
C MET A 78 -17.69 -0.84 -0.09
N PRO A 79 -18.53 -1.13 -1.11
CA PRO A 79 -18.26 -0.78 -2.48
C PRO A 79 -18.38 0.74 -2.70
N PHE A 80 -17.68 1.28 -3.71
CA PHE A 80 -17.75 2.72 -4.02
C PHE A 80 -19.14 3.19 -4.45
N SER A 81 -20.00 2.29 -4.91
CA SER A 81 -21.39 2.62 -5.22
C SER A 81 -22.18 3.14 -4.01
N GLY A 82 -21.92 2.60 -2.81
CA GLY A 82 -22.55 3.03 -1.56
C GLY A 82 -21.81 4.12 -0.80
N MET A 83 -20.59 4.49 -1.21
CA MET A 83 -19.71 5.39 -0.46
C MET A 83 -19.92 6.85 -0.86
N PRO A 84 -20.00 7.81 0.08
CA PRO A 84 -20.05 9.23 -0.25
C PRO A 84 -18.72 9.74 -0.82
N ILE A 85 -18.82 10.73 -1.72
CA ILE A 85 -17.67 11.42 -2.31
C ILE A 85 -16.92 12.18 -1.19
N GLY A 86 -15.58 12.22 -1.31
CA GLY A 86 -14.70 12.85 -0.31
C GLY A 86 -14.17 11.87 0.74
N THR A 87 -14.73 10.66 0.84
CA THR A 87 -14.30 9.66 1.83
C THR A 87 -12.84 9.25 1.62
N ILE A 88 -12.10 9.17 2.72
CA ILE A 88 -10.74 8.61 2.75
C ILE A 88 -10.85 7.11 2.94
N VAL A 89 -10.16 6.36 2.10
CA VAL A 89 -10.22 4.89 2.06
C VAL A 89 -8.83 4.27 1.96
N HIS A 90 -8.75 3.03 2.34
CA HIS A 90 -7.56 2.19 2.17
C HIS A 90 -7.96 0.77 1.75
N ASN A 91 -6.97 -0.11 1.54
CA ASN A 91 -7.19 -1.51 1.16
C ASN A 91 -8.16 -1.67 -0.02
N VAL A 92 -7.96 -0.85 -1.06
CA VAL A 92 -8.86 -0.77 -2.21
C VAL A 92 -8.64 -1.93 -3.17
N GLU A 93 -9.71 -2.55 -3.60
CA GLU A 93 -9.69 -3.57 -4.65
C GLU A 93 -9.54 -2.94 -6.04
N LEU A 94 -8.85 -3.64 -6.94
CA LEU A 94 -8.80 -3.31 -8.38
C LEU A 94 -9.76 -4.12 -9.21
N LYS A 95 -10.14 -5.30 -8.71
CA LYS A 95 -11.14 -6.20 -9.28
C LYS A 95 -12.00 -6.72 -8.15
N LYS A 96 -13.31 -6.79 -8.35
CA LYS A 96 -14.28 -7.30 -7.37
C LYS A 96 -13.86 -8.68 -6.85
N GLY A 97 -13.82 -8.83 -5.53
CA GLY A 97 -13.53 -10.09 -4.84
C GLY A 97 -12.06 -10.56 -4.88
N LYS A 98 -11.17 -9.81 -5.53
CA LYS A 98 -9.74 -10.16 -5.55
C LYS A 98 -9.02 -9.83 -4.24
N GLY A 99 -9.58 -8.94 -3.44
CA GLY A 99 -8.96 -8.37 -2.25
C GLY A 99 -8.20 -7.08 -2.53
N GLY A 100 -7.94 -6.31 -1.48
CA GLY A 100 -7.32 -5.00 -1.57
C GLY A 100 -5.90 -5.03 -2.10
N GLN A 101 -5.58 -4.11 -3.00
CA GLN A 101 -4.27 -3.98 -3.65
C GLN A 101 -3.66 -2.58 -3.53
N ILE A 102 -4.48 -1.54 -3.35
CA ILE A 102 -4.04 -0.15 -3.24
C ILE A 102 -4.17 0.33 -1.81
N ALA A 103 -3.26 1.22 -1.38
CA ALA A 103 -3.24 1.87 -0.07
C ALA A 103 -3.24 0.86 1.09
N ARG A 104 -2.17 0.04 1.19
CA ARG A 104 -2.00 -1.01 2.21
C ARG A 104 -0.81 -0.78 3.13
N ALA A 105 0.13 0.07 2.75
CA ALA A 105 1.29 0.39 3.57
C ALA A 105 0.92 1.36 4.71
N ALA A 106 1.76 1.43 5.74
CA ALA A 106 1.58 2.33 6.87
C ALA A 106 1.30 3.78 6.42
N GLY A 107 0.30 4.42 7.01
CA GLY A 107 -0.09 5.80 6.72
C GLY A 107 -0.67 6.04 5.33
N SER A 108 -0.74 5.02 4.45
CA SER A 108 -1.26 5.21 3.10
C SER A 108 -2.79 5.32 3.07
N TYR A 109 -3.28 6.07 2.09
CA TYR A 109 -4.70 6.27 1.85
C TYR A 109 -4.97 6.61 0.39
N ALA A 110 -6.21 6.52 -0.01
CA ALA A 110 -6.75 7.08 -1.23
C ALA A 110 -7.99 7.93 -0.90
N GLN A 111 -8.23 8.99 -1.65
CA GLN A 111 -9.43 9.80 -1.51
C GLN A 111 -10.39 9.48 -2.64
N PHE A 112 -11.63 9.20 -2.33
CA PHE A 112 -12.69 9.04 -3.30
C PHE A 112 -13.15 10.43 -3.76
N VAL A 113 -12.87 10.77 -5.03
CA VAL A 113 -13.08 12.14 -5.56
C VAL A 113 -14.41 12.26 -6.28
N GLY A 114 -14.86 11.22 -6.96
CA GLY A 114 -16.10 11.26 -7.74
C GLY A 114 -16.41 9.95 -8.44
N ARG A 115 -17.56 9.92 -9.11
CA ARG A 115 -18.01 8.82 -9.96
C ARG A 115 -18.01 9.26 -11.43
N ASP A 116 -17.72 8.32 -12.31
CA ASP A 116 -17.71 8.52 -13.76
C ASP A 116 -18.22 7.23 -14.42
N GLY A 117 -19.47 7.23 -14.85
CA GLY A 117 -20.14 6.02 -15.29
C GLY A 117 -20.02 4.89 -14.28
N ASP A 118 -19.50 3.74 -14.70
CA ASP A 118 -19.29 2.56 -13.84
C ASP A 118 -18.03 2.64 -12.98
N TYR A 119 -17.30 3.76 -13.03
CA TYR A 119 -16.01 3.90 -12.33
C TYR A 119 -16.06 4.93 -11.22
N ALA A 120 -15.31 4.63 -10.16
CA ALA A 120 -14.94 5.53 -9.09
C ALA A 120 -13.59 6.19 -9.40
N GLN A 121 -13.50 7.49 -9.24
CA GLN A 121 -12.25 8.26 -9.38
C GLN A 121 -11.55 8.35 -8.03
N LEU A 122 -10.35 7.82 -7.94
CA LEU A 122 -9.54 7.83 -6.73
C LEU A 122 -8.30 8.70 -6.91
N ARG A 123 -8.05 9.57 -5.95
CA ARG A 123 -6.80 10.28 -5.78
C ARG A 123 -5.91 9.52 -4.79
N LEU A 124 -4.81 8.99 -5.26
CA LEU A 124 -3.83 8.28 -4.43
C LEU A 124 -2.93 9.26 -3.67
N SER A 125 -2.27 8.80 -2.61
CA SER A 125 -1.29 9.59 -1.84
C SER A 125 -0.11 10.09 -2.70
N SER A 126 0.20 9.41 -3.80
CA SER A 126 1.19 9.85 -4.80
C SER A 126 0.75 11.03 -5.68
N GLY A 127 -0.53 11.45 -5.60
CA GLY A 127 -1.15 12.44 -6.48
C GLY A 127 -1.69 11.88 -7.81
N GLU A 128 -1.49 10.59 -8.09
CA GLU A 128 -2.10 9.93 -9.25
C GLU A 128 -3.62 9.87 -9.10
N MET A 129 -4.35 10.20 -10.17
CA MET A 129 -5.78 9.98 -10.25
C MET A 129 -6.07 8.74 -11.08
N ARG A 130 -6.81 7.79 -10.50
CA ARG A 130 -7.06 6.49 -11.07
C ARG A 130 -8.53 6.11 -11.03
N LEU A 131 -8.96 5.40 -12.06
CA LEU A 131 -10.28 4.78 -12.16
C LEU A 131 -10.26 3.37 -11.54
N VAL A 132 -11.28 3.06 -10.78
CA VAL A 132 -11.56 1.73 -10.22
C VAL A 132 -13.05 1.46 -10.40
N ARG A 133 -13.46 0.23 -10.68
CA ARG A 133 -14.90 -0.08 -10.81
C ARG A 133 -15.64 0.20 -9.50
N GLN A 134 -16.86 0.74 -9.60
CA GLN A 134 -17.67 1.09 -8.42
C GLN A 134 -18.06 -0.12 -7.56
N GLU A 135 -18.09 -1.30 -8.13
CA GLU A 135 -18.37 -2.55 -7.43
C GLU A 135 -17.21 -3.02 -6.51
N CYS A 136 -16.00 -2.45 -6.70
CA CYS A 136 -14.83 -2.82 -5.91
C CYS A 136 -15.00 -2.34 -4.47
N MET A 137 -14.57 -3.18 -3.54
CA MET A 137 -14.60 -2.89 -2.11
C MET A 137 -13.42 -1.99 -1.72
N ALA A 138 -13.69 -1.12 -0.76
CA ALA A 138 -12.67 -0.33 -0.08
C ALA A 138 -13.00 -0.22 1.40
N THR A 139 -12.00 -0.05 2.24
CA THR A 139 -12.17 0.12 3.69
C THR A 139 -12.04 1.60 4.05
N VAL A 140 -12.95 2.11 4.85
CA VAL A 140 -12.97 3.51 5.30
C VAL A 140 -11.80 3.82 6.24
N GLY A 141 -11.17 4.98 6.06
CA GLY A 141 -10.06 5.48 6.86
C GLY A 141 -8.71 5.36 6.17
N ALA A 142 -7.67 5.88 6.80
CA ALA A 142 -6.27 5.72 6.39
C ALA A 142 -5.63 4.57 7.20
N VAL A 143 -4.59 3.95 6.67
CA VAL A 143 -3.87 2.85 7.33
C VAL A 143 -3.12 3.38 8.56
N SER A 144 -3.03 2.58 9.60
CA SER A 144 -2.31 2.85 10.85
C SER A 144 -0.81 3.12 10.67
N ASN A 145 -0.14 3.55 11.75
CA ASN A 145 1.30 3.75 11.85
C ASN A 145 1.89 4.77 10.85
N PRO A 146 1.32 6.00 10.73
CA PRO A 146 1.77 7.00 9.75
C PRO A 146 3.23 7.41 9.95
N ASP A 147 3.71 7.39 11.18
CA ASP A 147 5.09 7.80 11.54
C ASP A 147 6.16 6.79 11.17
N ASN A 148 5.78 5.63 10.62
CA ASN A 148 6.75 4.63 10.18
C ASN A 148 7.74 5.17 9.14
N SER A 149 7.31 6.08 8.27
CA SER A 149 8.16 6.73 7.27
C SER A 149 9.17 7.73 7.88
N ASN A 150 8.88 8.25 9.07
CA ASN A 150 9.69 9.26 9.77
C ASN A 150 10.77 8.62 10.65
N GLN A 151 10.80 7.29 10.75
CA GLN A 151 11.80 6.59 11.58
C GLN A 151 13.21 6.78 11.04
N ASN A 152 14.08 7.35 11.86
CA ASN A 152 15.52 7.38 11.61
C ASN A 152 16.19 6.18 12.27
N LEU A 153 16.82 5.34 11.46
CA LEU A 153 17.49 4.14 11.95
C LEU A 153 18.80 4.46 12.73
N GLY A 154 19.42 5.60 12.46
CA GLY A 154 20.58 6.13 13.16
C GLY A 154 21.89 5.40 12.89
N LYS A 155 21.90 4.08 12.75
CA LYS A 155 23.11 3.27 12.54
C LYS A 155 22.90 2.12 11.53
N ALA A 156 23.97 1.74 10.85
CA ALA A 156 23.97 0.65 9.86
C ALA A 156 23.56 -0.71 10.45
N GLY A 157 23.88 -0.97 11.72
CA GLY A 157 23.52 -2.21 12.41
C GLY A 157 22.02 -2.46 12.48
N ARG A 158 21.18 -1.42 12.56
CA ARG A 158 19.72 -1.56 12.52
C ARG A 158 19.21 -2.05 11.15
N ASN A 159 19.85 -1.62 10.06
CA ASN A 159 19.57 -2.17 8.73
C ASN A 159 19.95 -3.64 8.65
N ARG A 160 21.10 -4.02 9.22
CA ARG A 160 21.54 -5.43 9.28
C ARG A 160 20.54 -6.30 10.03
N ASN A 161 20.02 -5.82 11.16
CA ASN A 161 18.98 -6.52 11.94
C ASN A 161 17.66 -6.69 11.17
N LYS A 162 17.37 -5.80 10.21
CA LYS A 162 16.23 -5.93 9.27
C LYS A 162 16.53 -6.85 8.08
N GLY A 163 17.67 -7.51 8.03
CA GLY A 163 18.11 -8.38 6.92
C GLY A 163 18.63 -7.63 5.70
N ILE A 164 18.75 -6.29 5.76
CA ILE A 164 19.23 -5.48 4.65
C ILE A 164 20.75 -5.51 4.64
N ARG A 165 21.34 -6.06 3.57
CA ARG A 165 22.80 -6.08 3.38
C ARG A 165 23.30 -4.73 2.87
N PRO A 166 24.55 -4.35 3.17
CA PRO A 166 25.19 -3.17 2.58
C PRO A 166 25.22 -3.26 1.05
N SER A 167 25.00 -2.14 0.40
CA SER A 167 25.15 -2.02 -1.07
C SER A 167 26.31 -1.09 -1.40
N VAL A 168 27.08 -1.46 -2.43
CA VAL A 168 28.22 -0.69 -2.91
C VAL A 168 27.73 0.29 -3.98
N ARG A 169 28.20 1.54 -3.91
CA ARG A 169 27.91 2.54 -4.94
C ARG A 169 28.70 2.27 -6.22
N GLY A 170 28.11 2.44 -7.38
CA GLY A 170 28.78 2.21 -8.68
C GLY A 170 30.08 3.01 -8.87
N VAL A 171 30.18 4.20 -8.25
CA VAL A 171 31.39 5.05 -8.34
C VAL A 171 32.63 4.43 -7.68
N VAL A 172 32.46 3.52 -6.73
CA VAL A 172 33.57 2.84 -6.04
C VAL A 172 33.86 1.45 -6.60
N MET A 173 33.23 1.09 -7.71
CA MET A 173 33.46 -0.16 -8.43
C MET A 173 34.51 0.05 -9.53
N ASN A 174 35.00 -1.06 -10.10
CA ASN A 174 35.85 -1.02 -11.27
C ASN A 174 35.06 -0.66 -12.54
N PRO A 175 35.73 -0.17 -13.61
CA PRO A 175 35.06 0.18 -14.87
C PRO A 175 34.29 -0.97 -15.51
N ILE A 176 34.75 -2.19 -15.31
CA ILE A 176 34.10 -3.41 -15.83
C ILE A 176 32.79 -3.71 -15.11
N ASP A 177 32.67 -3.32 -13.82
CA ASP A 177 31.52 -3.67 -12.98
C ASP A 177 30.41 -2.63 -13.07
N HIS A 178 30.75 -1.38 -13.35
CA HIS A 178 29.76 -0.30 -13.40
C HIS A 178 30.19 0.85 -14.32
N PRO A 179 29.28 1.44 -15.12
CA PRO A 179 29.56 2.59 -15.98
C PRO A 179 30.07 3.85 -15.27
N HIS A 180 29.93 3.93 -13.95
CA HIS A 180 30.48 4.99 -13.10
C HIS A 180 31.78 4.60 -12.42
N GLY A 181 32.28 3.40 -12.67
CA GLY A 181 33.49 2.87 -12.04
C GLY A 181 34.77 3.45 -12.62
N GLY A 182 35.85 3.28 -11.90
CA GLY A 182 37.20 3.71 -12.28
C GLY A 182 37.61 5.07 -11.71
N GLY A 183 38.83 5.50 -12.06
CA GLY A 183 39.49 6.70 -11.57
C GLY A 183 40.40 6.45 -10.37
N GLU A 184 41.20 7.45 -10.02
CA GLU A 184 42.07 7.46 -8.86
C GLU A 184 41.43 8.23 -7.70
N GLY A 185 41.48 7.66 -6.52
CA GLY A 185 40.97 8.31 -5.31
C GLY A 185 39.48 8.64 -5.37
N ARG A 186 39.13 9.88 -4.97
CA ARG A 186 37.75 10.34 -4.88
C ARG A 186 37.27 10.92 -6.22
N THR A 187 36.77 10.08 -7.11
CA THR A 187 36.29 10.49 -8.44
C THR A 187 34.78 10.76 -8.46
N SER A 188 34.36 11.57 -9.44
CA SER A 188 32.93 11.78 -9.76
C SER A 188 32.39 10.65 -10.66
N GLY A 189 31.08 10.56 -10.83
CA GLY A 189 30.43 9.58 -11.70
C GLY A 189 30.71 9.75 -13.20
N GLY A 190 31.31 10.87 -13.63
CA GLY A 190 31.76 11.18 -15.00
C GLY A 190 30.67 11.29 -16.07
N ARG A 191 29.43 10.95 -15.78
CA ARG A 191 28.30 10.94 -16.71
C ARG A 191 26.95 11.05 -15.97
N HIS A 192 25.85 11.17 -16.72
CA HIS A 192 24.53 11.09 -16.13
C HIS A 192 24.34 9.80 -15.34
N PRO A 193 23.60 9.84 -14.18
CA PRO A 193 23.38 8.66 -13.36
C PRO A 193 22.70 7.52 -14.15
N VAL A 194 23.36 6.37 -14.18
CA VAL A 194 22.88 5.16 -14.85
C VAL A 194 22.95 3.95 -13.92
N THR A 195 22.20 2.91 -14.27
CA THR A 195 22.28 1.60 -13.63
C THR A 195 23.53 0.85 -14.05
N PRO A 196 23.90 -0.29 -13.41
CA PRO A 196 24.99 -1.15 -13.87
C PRO A 196 24.87 -1.57 -15.35
N TRP A 197 23.66 -1.63 -15.87
CA TRP A 197 23.36 -1.97 -17.28
C TRP A 197 23.26 -0.76 -18.20
N GLY A 198 23.69 0.41 -17.76
CA GLY A 198 23.71 1.64 -18.57
C GLY A 198 22.35 2.35 -18.75
N LYS A 199 21.28 1.89 -18.12
CA LYS A 199 19.96 2.55 -18.23
C LYS A 199 19.93 3.82 -17.37
N PRO A 200 19.42 4.97 -17.88
CA PRO A 200 19.27 6.19 -17.09
C PRO A 200 18.43 5.96 -15.84
N THR A 201 18.90 6.45 -14.68
CA THR A 201 18.18 6.34 -13.40
C THR A 201 17.33 7.56 -13.08
N LYS A 202 17.62 8.73 -13.70
CA LYS A 202 16.86 9.97 -13.53
C LYS A 202 16.14 10.31 -14.82
N GLY A 203 14.87 10.73 -14.69
CA GLY A 203 14.03 11.20 -15.79
C GLY A 203 13.41 10.11 -16.67
N ALA A 204 13.97 8.93 -16.75
CA ALA A 204 13.42 7.83 -17.56
C ALA A 204 12.15 7.26 -16.90
N ARG A 205 11.10 7.06 -17.71
CA ARG A 205 9.88 6.38 -17.28
C ARG A 205 10.12 4.87 -17.34
N THR A 206 10.19 4.21 -16.18
CA THR A 206 10.54 2.79 -16.08
C THR A 206 9.35 1.84 -16.16
N ARG A 207 8.11 2.34 -16.15
CA ARG A 207 6.91 1.51 -16.28
C ARG A 207 6.82 0.89 -17.67
N ILE A 208 6.93 -0.43 -17.75
CA ILE A 208 6.89 -1.21 -18.99
C ILE A 208 5.44 -1.56 -19.35
N ASN A 209 4.67 -2.11 -18.40
CA ASN A 209 3.31 -2.54 -18.67
C ASN A 209 2.35 -1.35 -18.82
N LYS A 210 1.83 -1.16 -20.03
CA LYS A 210 0.89 -0.10 -20.40
C LYS A 210 -0.58 -0.52 -20.37
N SER A 211 -0.89 -1.79 -20.14
CA SER A 211 -2.26 -2.34 -20.23
C SER A 211 -3.26 -1.62 -19.30
N THR A 212 -2.79 -1.06 -18.18
CA THR A 212 -3.61 -0.36 -17.20
C THR A 212 -3.53 1.16 -17.30
N ASP A 213 -2.89 1.72 -18.33
CA ASP A 213 -2.80 3.18 -18.52
C ASP A 213 -4.17 3.81 -18.78
N LYS A 214 -5.10 3.08 -19.42
CA LYS A 214 -6.50 3.48 -19.62
C LYS A 214 -7.26 3.80 -18.32
N TYR A 215 -6.79 3.30 -17.19
CA TYR A 215 -7.38 3.58 -15.87
C TYR A 215 -6.69 4.74 -15.14
N ILE A 216 -5.69 5.38 -15.73
CA ILE A 216 -4.97 6.51 -15.14
C ILE A 216 -5.45 7.80 -15.79
N LEU A 217 -6.30 8.55 -15.09
CA LEU A 217 -6.78 9.86 -15.55
C LEU A 217 -5.68 10.91 -15.52
N ARG A 218 -4.87 10.90 -14.46
CA ARG A 218 -3.78 11.83 -14.27
C ARG A 218 -2.60 11.15 -13.59
N SER A 219 -1.45 11.15 -14.28
CA SER A 219 -0.21 10.60 -13.74
C SER A 219 0.29 11.42 -12.54
N ARG A 220 1.02 10.79 -11.61
CA ARG A 220 1.71 11.45 -10.50
C ARG A 220 2.73 12.52 -10.95
N HIS A 221 3.21 12.42 -12.18
CA HIS A 221 4.17 13.38 -12.79
C HIS A 221 3.49 14.53 -13.55
N TYR A 222 2.17 14.60 -13.52
CA TYR A 222 1.44 15.68 -14.18
C TYR A 222 1.74 17.02 -13.50
N LYS A 223 2.36 17.92 -14.23
CA LYS A 223 2.52 19.33 -13.85
C LYS A 223 1.57 20.18 -14.68
N LYS A 224 0.66 20.93 -14.02
CA LYS A 224 -0.24 21.88 -14.67
C LYS A 224 0.62 22.91 -15.43
N GLY A 225 0.44 23.02 -16.74
CA GLY A 225 1.15 24.03 -17.58
C GLY A 225 2.39 23.53 -18.33
N ARG A 226 2.78 22.27 -18.23
CA ARG A 226 3.74 21.67 -19.19
C ARG A 226 2.99 20.80 -20.19
N LYS A 227 2.84 21.31 -21.42
CA LYS A 227 2.48 20.52 -22.59
C LYS A 227 3.61 19.56 -22.96
#